data_8609e5f0b554febdde58bf8ce9192a32
#
_entry.id   8609e5f0b554febdde58bf8ce9192a32
#
_cell.length_a   1.000
_cell.length_b   1.000
_cell.length_c   1.000
_cell.angle_alpha   90.00
_cell.angle_beta   90.00
_cell.angle_gamma   90.00
#
_symmetry.space_group_name_H-M   'P 1'
#
loop_
_entity.id
_entity.type
_entity.pdbx_description
1 polymer ?
#
loop_
_entity_poly.entity_id
_entity_poly.type
_entity_poly.pdbx_seq_one_letter_code
_entity_poly.pdbx_strand_id
1 'polypeptide(L)' 'MRATEIIRSIVLGRNMKFSELAYRLKINKNVLNERLRQKNISIDKMNEMLQALGYKMVVVPYNTPVKDEWFEIKEEE' A
#
# COMPACT_ATOMS: atom_id res chain seq x y z
N MET A 1 2.09 -10.43 3.46
CA MET A 1 2.66 -9.07 3.65
C MET A 1 1.72 -8.20 4.46
N ARG A 2 2.26 -7.37 5.29
CA ARG A 2 1.46 -6.34 5.94
C ARG A 2 1.04 -5.29 4.92
N ALA A 3 -0.07 -4.60 5.19
CA ALA A 3 -0.60 -3.62 4.26
C ALA A 3 0.42 -2.55 3.87
N THR A 4 1.11 -1.97 4.84
CA THR A 4 2.08 -0.91 4.55
C THR A 4 3.31 -1.42 3.79
N GLU A 5 3.68 -2.69 3.96
CA GLU A 5 4.77 -3.29 3.20
C GLU A 5 4.43 -3.41 1.72
N ILE A 6 3.16 -3.60 1.40
CA ILE A 6 2.71 -3.64 0.01
C ILE A 6 2.98 -2.29 -0.65
N ILE A 7 2.67 -1.19 0.03
CA ILE A 7 2.95 0.15 -0.49
C ILE A 7 4.45 0.32 -0.76
N ARG A 8 5.30 -0.10 0.20
CA ARG A 8 6.76 -0.01 0.02
C ARG A 8 7.22 -0.84 -1.17
N SER A 9 6.69 -2.05 -1.32
CA SER A 9 7.06 -2.94 -2.43
C SER A 9 6.71 -2.34 -3.78
N ILE A 10 5.53 -1.72 -3.90
CA ILE A 10 5.10 -1.10 -5.16
C ILE A 10 6.01 0.08 -5.49
N VAL A 11 6.27 0.95 -4.52
CA VAL A 11 7.10 2.13 -4.73
C VAL A 11 8.51 1.73 -5.14
N LEU A 12 9.11 0.80 -4.41
CA LEU A 12 10.47 0.34 -4.71
C LEU A 12 10.54 -0.41 -6.04
N GLY A 13 9.54 -1.21 -6.36
CA GLY A 13 9.49 -1.97 -7.60
C GLY A 13 9.37 -1.08 -8.84
N ARG A 14 8.87 0.13 -8.68
CA ARG A 14 8.73 1.10 -9.78
C ARG A 14 9.88 2.11 -9.82
N ASN A 15 10.90 1.96 -8.97
CA ASN A 15 11.96 2.94 -8.81
C ASN A 15 11.43 4.35 -8.50
N MET A 16 10.30 4.39 -7.79
CA MET A 16 9.64 5.61 -7.42
C MET A 16 10.19 6.11 -6.10
N LYS A 17 10.18 7.41 -5.89
CA LYS A 17 10.58 7.98 -4.60
C LYS A 17 9.35 8.13 -3.70
N PHE A 18 9.54 7.93 -2.40
CA PHE A 18 8.45 8.14 -1.44
C PHE A 18 7.96 9.59 -1.43
N SER A 19 8.87 10.54 -1.70
CA SER A 19 8.48 11.94 -1.84
C SER A 19 7.49 12.15 -3.00
N GLU A 20 7.61 11.37 -4.07
CA GLU A 20 6.66 11.46 -5.18
C GLU A 20 5.29 10.93 -4.78
N LEU A 21 5.23 9.84 -4.00
CA LEU A 21 3.96 9.34 -3.48
C LEU A 21 3.31 10.38 -2.56
N ALA A 22 4.10 10.99 -1.67
CA ALA A 22 3.59 12.04 -0.79
C ALA A 22 3.02 13.20 -1.59
N TYR A 23 3.70 13.60 -2.65
CA TYR A 23 3.23 14.66 -3.54
C TYR A 23 1.88 14.30 -4.18
N ARG A 24 1.75 13.07 -4.68
CA ARG A 24 0.49 12.61 -5.28
C ARG A 24 -0.66 12.60 -4.28
N LEU A 25 -0.36 12.30 -3.02
CA LEU A 25 -1.34 12.29 -1.94
C LEU A 25 -1.60 13.67 -1.35
N LYS A 26 -0.85 14.68 -1.77
CA LYS A 26 -0.93 16.05 -1.25
C LYS A 26 -0.69 16.11 0.27
N ILE A 27 0.23 15.31 0.74
CA ILE A 27 0.67 15.30 2.14
C ILE A 27 2.19 15.49 2.17
N ASN A 28 2.73 15.90 3.32
CA ASN A 28 4.17 15.99 3.43
C ASN A 28 4.78 14.61 3.71
N LYS A 29 6.09 14.51 3.50
CA LYS A 29 6.81 13.25 3.64
C LYS A 29 6.74 12.68 5.06
N ASN A 30 6.70 13.55 6.07
CA ASN A 30 6.61 13.09 7.45
C ASN A 30 5.28 12.40 7.74
N VAL A 31 4.19 12.92 7.18
CA VAL A 31 2.86 12.30 7.31
C VAL A 31 2.86 10.94 6.61
N LEU A 32 3.46 10.85 5.43
CA LEU A 32 3.56 9.58 4.73
C LEU A 32 4.37 8.57 5.55
N ASN A 33 5.51 8.98 6.11
CA ASN A 33 6.33 8.10 6.93
C ASN A 33 5.56 7.58 8.14
N GLU A 34 4.74 8.42 8.76
CA GLU A 34 3.89 8.00 9.88
C GLU A 34 2.87 6.95 9.45
N ARG A 35 2.23 7.16 8.30
CA ARG A 35 1.29 6.17 7.75
C ARG A 35 1.97 4.83 7.53
N LEU A 36 3.18 4.84 6.97
CA LEU A 36 3.91 3.62 6.63
C LEU A 36 4.46 2.87 7.84
N ARG A 37 4.50 3.51 9.02
CA ARG A 37 4.91 2.85 10.26
C ARG A 37 3.76 2.18 11.00
N GLN A 38 2.53 2.48 10.63
CA GLN A 38 1.37 1.94 11.33
C GLN A 38 1.22 0.44 11.04
N LYS A 39 1.02 -0.35 12.08
CA LYS A 39 0.74 -1.78 11.94
C LYS A 39 -0.69 -2.02 11.46
N ASN A 40 -1.61 -1.18 11.93
CA ASN A 40 -3.03 -1.30 11.63
C ASN A 40 -3.52 -0.03 10.95
N ILE A 41 -3.07 0.18 9.73
CA ILE A 41 -3.51 1.33 8.95
C ILE A 41 -4.99 1.16 8.57
N SER A 42 -5.74 2.25 8.57
CA SER A 42 -7.16 2.20 8.19
C SER A 42 -7.30 1.81 6.72
N ILE A 43 -8.42 1.16 6.41
CA ILE A 43 -8.74 0.76 5.04
C ILE A 43 -8.81 1.99 4.14
N ASP A 44 -9.39 3.08 4.63
CA ASP A 44 -9.51 4.31 3.85
C ASP A 44 -8.15 4.87 3.46
N LYS A 45 -7.22 4.93 4.40
CA LYS A 45 -5.87 5.44 4.11
C LYS A 45 -5.09 4.50 3.21
N MET A 46 -5.24 3.19 3.42
CA MET A 46 -4.60 2.20 2.56
C MET A 46 -5.12 2.33 1.13
N ASN A 47 -6.43 2.44 0.97
CA ASN A 47 -7.05 2.58 -0.35
C ASN A 47 -6.61 3.88 -1.03
N GLU A 48 -6.52 4.97 -0.29
CA GLU A 48 -6.05 6.25 -0.81
C GLU A 48 -4.64 6.13 -1.39
N MET A 49 -3.73 5.51 -0.65
CA MET A 49 -2.36 5.31 -1.11
C MET A 49 -2.29 4.39 -2.33
N LEU A 50 -3.07 3.32 -2.32
CA LEU A 50 -3.12 2.40 -3.46
C LEU A 50 -3.65 3.08 -4.72
N GLN A 51 -4.70 3.90 -4.58
CA GLN A 51 -5.24 4.64 -5.73
C GLN A 51 -4.19 5.58 -6.33
N ALA A 52 -3.41 6.23 -5.49
CA ALA A 52 -2.32 7.10 -5.96
C ALA A 52 -1.27 6.32 -6.74
N LEU A 53 -1.17 5.02 -6.52
CA LEU A 53 -0.24 4.13 -7.22
C LEU A 53 -0.92 3.37 -8.37
N GLY A 54 -2.20 3.63 -8.63
CA GLY A 54 -2.92 2.95 -9.70
C GLY A 54 -3.44 1.57 -9.34
N TYR A 55 -3.54 1.28 -8.05
CA TYR A 55 -4.06 0.00 -7.54
C TYR A 55 -5.42 0.20 -6.90
N LYS A 56 -6.12 -0.92 -6.70
CA LYS A 56 -7.38 -0.94 -5.96
C LYS A 56 -7.41 -2.15 -5.04
N MET A 57 -8.25 -2.10 -4.03
CA MET A 57 -8.47 -3.21 -3.13
C MET A 57 -9.74 -3.94 -3.53
N VAL A 58 -9.74 -5.25 -3.40
CA VAL A 58 -10.92 -6.07 -3.64
C VAL A 58 -11.02 -7.13 -2.54
N VAL A 59 -12.23 -7.60 -2.31
CA VAL A 59 -12.47 -8.71 -1.40
C VAL A 59 -12.88 -9.91 -2.24
N VAL A 60 -12.17 -11.02 -2.08
CA VAL A 60 -12.41 -12.24 -2.86
C VAL A 60 -12.52 -13.43 -1.91
N PRO A 61 -13.16 -14.53 -2.34
CA PRO A 61 -13.16 -15.74 -1.53
C PRO A 61 -11.75 -16.19 -1.18
N TYR A 62 -11.61 -16.77 0.00
CA TYR A 62 -10.31 -17.12 0.54
C TYR A 62 -9.47 -18.01 -0.38
N ASN A 63 -10.14 -18.90 -1.12
CA ASN A 63 -9.46 -19.86 -1.99
C ASN A 63 -9.09 -19.30 -3.36
N THR A 64 -9.38 -18.03 -3.61
CA THR A 64 -9.08 -17.42 -4.92
C THR A 64 -7.57 -17.39 -5.14
N PRO A 65 -7.07 -17.94 -6.27
CA PRO A 65 -5.65 -17.86 -6.58
C PRO A 65 -5.18 -16.43 -6.73
N VAL A 66 -4.01 -16.13 -6.17
CA VAL A 66 -3.39 -14.80 -6.28
C VAL A 66 -2.60 -14.74 -7.58
N LYS A 67 -2.91 -13.75 -8.41
CA LYS A 67 -2.19 -13.53 -9.67
C LYS A 67 -0.84 -12.88 -9.40
N ASP A 68 0.09 -13.02 -10.35
CA ASP A 68 1.48 -12.56 -10.20
C ASP A 68 1.59 -11.07 -9.84
N GLU A 69 0.69 -10.24 -10.34
CA GLU A 69 0.74 -8.80 -10.11
C GLU A 69 -0.03 -8.36 -8.87
N TRP A 70 -0.63 -9.30 -8.16
CA TRP A 70 -1.44 -9.02 -6.97
C TRP A 70 -0.61 -9.16 -5.72
N PHE A 71 -1.00 -8.45 -4.69
CA PHE A 71 -0.43 -8.57 -3.35
C PHE A 71 -1.49 -9.07 -2.40
N GLU A 72 -1.11 -10.00 -1.56
CA GLU A 72 -2.02 -10.55 -0.57
C GLU A 72 -1.67 -10.00 0.81
N ILE A 73 -2.66 -9.43 1.50
CA ILE A 73 -2.49 -8.96 2.86
C ILE A 73 -2.64 -10.18 3.78
N LYS A 74 -1.59 -10.45 4.56
CA LYS A 74 -1.61 -11.54 5.54
C LYS A 74 -1.18 -11.02 6.89
N GLU A 75 -1.80 -11.56 7.93
CA GLU A 75 -1.30 -11.35 9.27
C GLU A 75 0.03 -12.05 9.42
N GLU A 76 0.98 -11.35 10.02
CA GLU A 76 2.28 -11.93 10.36
C GLU A 76 2.31 -12.21 11.84
N GLU A 77 2.73 -13.41 12.17
CA GLU A 77 2.87 -13.83 13.56
C GLU A 77 4.20 -13.40 14.14
#